data_47a61d4bb8b5aef226e299bfbb7f1373
#
_entry.id   47a61d4bb8b5aef226e299bfbb7f1373
#
_cell.length_a   1.000
_cell.length_b   1.000
_cell.length_c   1.000
_cell.angle_alpha   90.00
_cell.angle_beta   90.00
_cell.angle_gamma   90.00
#
_symmetry.space_group_name_H-M   'P 1'
#
loop_
_entity.id
_entity.type
_entity.pdbx_description
1 polymer ?
#
loop_
_entity_poly.entity_id
_entity_poly.type
_entity_poly.pdbx_seq_one_letter_code
_entity_poly.pdbx_strand_id
1 'polypeptide(L)'
;MNAIIDADAAAQGGWSVLDLARAVVEGGATFLQLRAKHATGAGLLDTAAAIVALGGPGVQLIVNDRADVARLAGADGVHVGQDDLSPEAVRRIVGPERIVGFSTHTIAQLDAAVRGPLDYIAIGPVFGTASKATGYDAIGLAMVEQAAVRAHARGLQVVAIGGITLERAADVVRAGADAIAIISDLLRGGDPRARVREYLERLSAVGRV
;
A
#
# COMPACT_ATOMS: atom_id res chain seq x y z
N MET A 1 8.40 3.00 -2.01
CA MET A 1 7.67 1.76 -2.41
C MET A 1 6.81 1.31 -1.23
N ASN A 2 5.54 0.91 -1.46
CA ASN A 2 4.65 0.29 -0.48
C ASN A 2 4.61 -1.23 -0.72
N ALA A 3 5.22 -2.00 0.16
CA ALA A 3 5.20 -3.46 0.09
C ALA A 3 3.96 -4.00 0.81
N ILE A 4 3.01 -4.57 0.06
CA ILE A 4 1.79 -5.12 0.66
C ILE A 4 2.02 -6.58 1.04
N ILE A 5 2.02 -6.84 2.34
CA ILE A 5 2.07 -8.17 2.93
C ILE A 5 0.65 -8.72 2.95
N ASP A 6 0.26 -9.33 1.83
CA ASP A 6 -1.06 -9.91 1.65
C ASP A 6 -1.05 -11.37 2.07
N ALA A 7 -1.91 -11.74 3.02
CA ALA A 7 -1.93 -13.07 3.63
C ALA A 7 -2.26 -14.18 2.61
N ASP A 8 -3.18 -13.90 1.69
CA ASP A 8 -3.60 -14.89 0.68
C ASP A 8 -2.48 -15.10 -0.34
N ALA A 9 -1.85 -14.00 -0.82
CA ALA A 9 -0.71 -14.08 -1.72
C ALA A 9 0.50 -14.77 -1.06
N ALA A 10 0.79 -14.45 0.21
CA ALA A 10 1.84 -15.11 0.98
C ALA A 10 1.62 -16.63 1.04
N ALA A 11 0.41 -17.06 1.43
CA ALA A 11 0.07 -18.48 1.51
C ALA A 11 0.20 -19.20 0.15
N GLN A 12 -0.27 -18.57 -0.93
CA GLN A 12 -0.11 -19.10 -2.29
C GLN A 12 1.37 -19.22 -2.71
N GLY A 13 2.22 -18.31 -2.24
CA GLY A 13 3.67 -18.32 -2.47
C GLY A 13 4.46 -19.22 -1.50
N GLY A 14 3.80 -19.91 -0.57
CA GLY A 14 4.44 -20.77 0.42
C GLY A 14 5.12 -20.01 1.58
N TRP A 15 4.73 -18.76 1.82
CA TRP A 15 5.26 -17.89 2.86
C TRP A 15 4.29 -17.76 4.04
N SER A 16 4.81 -17.73 5.27
CA SER A 16 4.04 -17.15 6.36
C SER A 16 4.02 -15.61 6.24
N VAL A 17 3.00 -14.95 6.78
CA VAL A 17 2.91 -13.49 6.78
C VAL A 17 4.12 -12.82 7.42
N LEU A 18 4.60 -13.39 8.55
CA LEU A 18 5.74 -12.85 9.30
C LEU A 18 7.07 -13.08 8.59
N ASP A 19 7.26 -14.23 7.93
CA ASP A 19 8.50 -14.49 7.18
C ASP A 19 8.56 -13.62 5.92
N LEU A 20 7.42 -13.40 5.24
CA LEU A 20 7.34 -12.46 4.14
C LEU A 20 7.64 -11.02 4.60
N ALA A 21 7.05 -10.57 5.72
CA ALA A 21 7.33 -9.26 6.28
C ALA A 21 8.81 -9.09 6.61
N ARG A 22 9.43 -10.10 7.24
CA ARG A 22 10.87 -10.10 7.53
C ARG A 22 11.71 -10.00 6.26
N ALA A 23 11.44 -10.82 5.26
CA ALA A 23 12.18 -10.81 4.01
C ALA A 23 12.09 -9.45 3.29
N VAL A 24 10.91 -8.83 3.32
CA VAL A 24 10.65 -7.52 2.71
C VAL A 24 11.40 -6.41 3.45
N VAL A 25 11.41 -6.40 4.80
CA VAL A 25 12.18 -5.45 5.62
C VAL A 25 13.69 -5.64 5.40
N GLU A 26 14.18 -6.87 5.40
CA GLU A 26 15.59 -7.18 5.11
C GLU A 26 15.99 -6.83 3.68
N GLY A 27 15.03 -6.74 2.76
CA GLY A 27 15.19 -6.21 1.41
C GLY A 27 15.38 -4.70 1.37
N GLY A 28 15.03 -3.98 2.45
CA GLY A 28 15.15 -2.53 2.58
C GLY A 28 13.83 -1.77 2.43
N ALA A 29 12.68 -2.44 2.39
CA ALA A 29 11.40 -1.73 2.39
C ALA A 29 11.13 -1.09 3.75
N THR A 30 10.73 0.19 3.72
CA THR A 30 10.44 1.00 4.91
C THR A 30 8.96 1.35 5.06
N PHE A 31 8.13 1.04 4.07
CA PHE A 31 6.69 1.29 4.10
C PHE A 31 5.94 0.02 3.71
N LEU A 32 5.32 -0.61 4.70
CA LEU A 32 4.62 -1.89 4.59
C LEU A 32 3.13 -1.71 4.80
N GLN A 33 2.33 -2.57 4.16
CA GLN A 33 0.91 -2.67 4.45
C GLN A 33 0.53 -4.12 4.74
N LEU A 34 -0.03 -4.38 5.92
CA LEU A 34 -0.58 -5.70 6.27
C LEU A 34 -2.02 -5.81 5.76
N ARG A 35 -2.27 -6.80 4.90
CA ARG A 35 -3.59 -7.12 4.37
C ARG A 35 -3.92 -8.60 4.63
N ALA A 36 -4.86 -8.88 5.54
CA ALA A 36 -5.30 -10.23 5.91
C ALA A 36 -6.83 -10.25 6.10
N LYS A 37 -7.56 -10.26 4.98
CA LYS A 37 -9.03 -10.08 4.94
C LYS A 37 -9.81 -11.18 5.65
N HIS A 38 -9.22 -12.36 5.77
CA HIS A 38 -9.85 -13.54 6.38
C HIS A 38 -9.37 -13.81 7.81
N ALA A 39 -8.47 -12.96 8.34
CA ALA A 39 -8.00 -13.11 9.71
C ALA A 39 -9.07 -12.69 10.72
N THR A 40 -9.10 -13.37 11.87
CA THR A 40 -9.87 -12.90 13.03
C THR A 40 -9.30 -11.57 13.54
N GLY A 41 -10.12 -10.79 14.26
CA GLY A 41 -9.64 -9.52 14.82
C GLY A 41 -8.43 -9.70 15.75
N ALA A 42 -8.43 -10.74 16.60
CA ALA A 42 -7.31 -11.07 17.47
C ALA A 42 -6.06 -11.48 16.68
N GLY A 43 -6.20 -12.39 15.72
CA GLY A 43 -5.07 -12.83 14.88
C GLY A 43 -4.47 -11.72 14.03
N LEU A 44 -5.29 -10.79 13.53
CA LEU A 44 -4.81 -9.60 12.82
C LEU A 44 -4.04 -8.67 13.76
N LEU A 45 -4.53 -8.46 14.98
CA LEU A 45 -3.87 -7.64 16.00
C LEU A 45 -2.50 -8.22 16.37
N ASP A 46 -2.44 -9.52 16.68
CA ASP A 46 -1.20 -10.20 17.02
C ASP A 46 -0.17 -10.12 15.88
N THR A 47 -0.63 -10.34 14.64
CA THR A 47 0.23 -10.25 13.46
C THR A 47 0.73 -8.81 13.23
N ALA A 48 -0.14 -7.82 13.35
CA ALA A 48 0.24 -6.42 13.19
C ALA A 48 1.27 -6.00 14.26
N ALA A 49 1.03 -6.35 15.53
CA ALA A 49 1.97 -6.07 16.61
C ALA A 49 3.34 -6.75 16.40
N ALA A 50 3.34 -7.98 15.91
CA ALA A 50 4.58 -8.69 15.58
C ALA A 50 5.36 -8.02 14.45
N ILE A 51 4.68 -7.50 13.42
CA ILE A 51 5.34 -6.77 12.32
C ILE A 51 5.86 -5.41 12.80
N VAL A 52 5.13 -4.68 13.65
CA VAL A 52 5.63 -3.44 14.28
C VAL A 52 6.93 -3.71 15.05
N ALA A 53 6.95 -4.77 15.86
CA ALA A 53 8.15 -5.14 16.62
C ALA A 53 9.32 -5.57 15.71
N LEU A 54 9.03 -6.25 14.60
CA LEU A 54 10.03 -6.70 13.63
C LEU A 54 10.65 -5.53 12.84
N GLY A 55 9.84 -4.54 12.45
CA GLY A 55 10.30 -3.44 11.61
C GLY A 55 11.29 -2.51 12.31
N GLY A 56 11.14 -2.29 13.61
CA GLY A 56 11.97 -1.35 14.35
C GLY A 56 11.87 0.11 13.87
N PRO A 57 12.77 0.98 14.32
CA PRO A 57 12.76 2.38 13.93
C PRO A 57 12.99 2.58 12.42
N GLY A 58 12.12 3.36 11.79
CA GLY A 58 12.24 3.69 10.36
C GLY A 58 11.45 2.80 9.41
N VAL A 59 10.78 1.76 9.92
CA VAL A 59 9.81 0.98 9.14
C VAL A 59 8.40 1.34 9.58
N GLN A 60 7.57 1.78 8.64
CA GLN A 60 6.19 2.15 8.88
C GLN A 60 5.25 1.00 8.49
N LEU A 61 4.32 0.66 9.38
CA LEU A 61 3.27 -0.32 9.12
C LEU A 61 1.91 0.35 8.95
N ILE A 62 1.26 0.08 7.84
CA ILE A 62 -0.14 0.41 7.57
C ILE A 62 -0.99 -0.86 7.70
N VAL A 63 -2.09 -0.80 8.44
CA VAL A 63 -3.06 -1.90 8.51
C VAL A 63 -4.20 -1.66 7.51
N ASN A 64 -4.55 -2.68 6.74
CA ASN A 64 -5.65 -2.57 5.77
C ASN A 64 -7.02 -2.69 6.47
N ASP A 65 -7.97 -1.79 6.15
CA ASP A 65 -9.38 -1.71 6.58
C ASP A 65 -9.63 -1.47 8.08
N ARG A 66 -8.79 -1.97 8.96
CA ARG A 66 -9.05 -2.06 10.41
C ARG A 66 -8.34 -0.96 11.21
N ALA A 67 -8.98 0.21 11.31
CA ALA A 67 -8.49 1.37 12.06
C ALA A 67 -8.32 1.08 13.57
N ASP A 68 -9.18 0.26 14.15
CA ASP A 68 -9.09 -0.21 15.52
C ASP A 68 -7.83 -1.05 15.77
N VAL A 69 -7.57 -2.00 14.88
CA VAL A 69 -6.36 -2.83 14.94
C VAL A 69 -5.09 -1.99 14.74
N ALA A 70 -5.08 -1.08 13.75
CA ALA A 70 -3.97 -0.17 13.54
C ALA A 70 -3.60 0.60 14.81
N ARG A 71 -4.61 1.13 15.50
CA ARG A 71 -4.41 1.86 16.77
C ARG A 71 -3.91 0.96 17.89
N LEU A 72 -4.51 -0.23 18.08
CA LEU A 72 -4.17 -1.14 19.16
C LEU A 72 -2.79 -1.79 18.99
N ALA A 73 -2.40 -2.12 17.77
CA ALA A 73 -1.09 -2.68 17.45
C ALA A 73 0.05 -1.66 17.50
N GLY A 74 -0.26 -0.36 17.62
CA GLY A 74 0.76 0.69 17.52
C GLY A 74 1.29 0.90 16.10
N ALA A 75 0.53 0.49 15.07
CA ALA A 75 0.89 0.71 13.68
C ALA A 75 0.87 2.20 13.32
N ASP A 76 1.63 2.60 12.30
CA ASP A 76 1.80 3.99 11.87
C ASP A 76 0.56 4.54 11.16
N GLY A 77 -0.30 3.66 10.62
CA GLY A 77 -1.50 4.11 9.94
C GLY A 77 -2.45 3.01 9.51
N VAL A 78 -3.43 3.43 8.73
CA VAL A 78 -4.48 2.57 8.18
C VAL A 78 -4.77 2.94 6.74
N HIS A 79 -5.09 1.96 5.92
CA HIS A 79 -5.55 2.15 4.54
C HIS A 79 -6.96 1.57 4.39
N VAL A 80 -7.89 2.37 3.87
CA VAL A 80 -9.29 1.97 3.67
C VAL A 80 -9.75 2.15 2.23
N GLY A 81 -10.76 1.40 1.83
CA GLY A 81 -11.39 1.46 0.51
C GLY A 81 -12.77 2.12 0.54
N GLN A 82 -13.47 2.05 -0.60
CA GLN A 82 -14.75 2.72 -0.83
C GLN A 82 -15.90 2.15 0.03
N ASP A 83 -15.82 0.88 0.41
CA ASP A 83 -16.85 0.16 1.17
C ASP A 83 -16.51 0.07 2.67
N ASP A 84 -15.37 0.64 3.09
CA ASP A 84 -14.92 0.64 4.47
C ASP A 84 -15.42 1.91 5.22
N LEU A 85 -14.88 2.14 6.42
CA LEU A 85 -15.16 3.38 7.16
C LEU A 85 -14.68 4.60 6.37
N SER A 86 -15.46 5.69 6.43
CA SER A 86 -15.05 6.95 5.80
C SER A 86 -13.73 7.48 6.38
N PRO A 87 -12.94 8.24 5.61
CA PRO A 87 -11.70 8.87 6.10
C PRO A 87 -11.88 9.69 7.38
N GLU A 88 -13.01 10.38 7.53
CA GLU A 88 -13.34 11.15 8.72
C GLU A 88 -13.57 10.25 9.94
N ALA A 89 -14.25 9.11 9.75
CA ALA A 89 -14.47 8.13 10.83
C ALA A 89 -13.15 7.47 11.23
N VAL A 90 -12.32 7.10 10.25
CA VAL A 90 -10.99 6.54 10.46
C VAL A 90 -10.12 7.52 11.25
N ARG A 91 -10.05 8.79 10.83
CA ARG A 91 -9.27 9.83 11.50
C ARG A 91 -9.65 10.02 12.96
N ARG A 92 -10.96 9.92 13.30
CA ARG A 92 -11.42 9.96 14.69
C ARG A 92 -10.93 8.78 15.53
N ILE A 93 -10.76 7.61 14.90
CA ILE A 93 -10.26 6.41 15.60
C ILE A 93 -8.76 6.48 15.81
N VAL A 94 -8.00 6.80 14.76
CA VAL A 94 -6.54 6.71 14.78
C VAL A 94 -5.87 7.98 15.30
N GLY A 95 -6.56 9.12 15.34
CA GLY A 95 -6.02 10.41 15.76
C GLY A 95 -5.33 11.18 14.61
N PRO A 96 -4.85 12.41 14.87
CA PRO A 96 -4.31 13.29 13.83
C PRO A 96 -2.93 12.84 13.30
N GLU A 97 -2.14 12.14 14.11
CA GLU A 97 -0.73 11.85 13.82
C GLU A 97 -0.52 10.60 12.95
N ARG A 98 -1.50 9.70 12.89
CA ARG A 98 -1.36 8.45 12.12
C ARG A 98 -1.70 8.64 10.66
N ILE A 99 -1.02 7.91 9.81
CA ILE A 99 -1.19 7.92 8.35
C ILE A 99 -2.57 7.32 7.99
N VAL A 100 -3.34 8.03 7.17
CA VAL A 100 -4.61 7.55 6.61
C VAL A 100 -4.52 7.56 5.08
N GLY A 101 -4.58 6.36 4.49
CA GLY A 101 -4.64 6.16 3.04
C GLY A 101 -6.03 5.77 2.58
N PHE A 102 -6.38 6.13 1.35
CA PHE A 102 -7.68 5.83 0.75
C PHE A 102 -7.58 5.36 -0.69
N SER A 103 -8.27 4.25 -1.01
CA SER A 103 -8.34 3.72 -2.38
C SER A 103 -9.31 4.49 -3.26
N THR A 104 -8.87 4.85 -4.48
CA THR A 104 -9.71 5.45 -5.52
C THR A 104 -9.50 4.73 -6.86
N HIS A 105 -10.54 4.73 -7.69
CA HIS A 105 -10.57 3.99 -8.97
C HIS A 105 -11.06 4.85 -10.13
N THR A 106 -11.70 5.99 -9.83
CA THR A 106 -12.26 6.91 -10.82
C THR A 106 -11.92 8.35 -10.47
N ILE A 107 -12.01 9.26 -11.46
CA ILE A 107 -11.82 10.71 -11.24
C ILE A 107 -12.81 11.24 -10.20
N ALA A 108 -14.06 10.80 -10.24
CA ALA A 108 -15.09 11.26 -9.31
C ALA A 108 -14.75 10.86 -7.84
N GLN A 109 -14.27 9.63 -7.63
CA GLN A 109 -13.80 9.19 -6.32
C GLN A 109 -12.56 9.98 -5.87
N LEU A 110 -11.62 10.23 -6.78
CA LEU A 110 -10.43 11.03 -6.51
C LEU A 110 -10.79 12.46 -6.11
N ASP A 111 -11.66 13.15 -6.89
CA ASP A 111 -12.10 14.53 -6.61
C ASP A 111 -12.87 14.65 -5.29
N ALA A 112 -13.54 13.60 -4.85
CA ALA A 112 -14.13 13.53 -3.52
C ALA A 112 -13.06 13.32 -2.43
N ALA A 113 -12.16 12.37 -2.64
CA ALA A 113 -11.14 11.95 -1.68
C ALA A 113 -10.13 13.05 -1.34
N VAL A 114 -9.70 13.87 -2.32
CA VAL A 114 -8.73 14.97 -2.09
C VAL A 114 -9.22 16.07 -1.13
N ARG A 115 -10.48 16.03 -0.74
CA ARG A 115 -11.07 16.94 0.24
C ARG A 115 -11.14 16.37 1.65
N GLY A 116 -10.85 15.07 1.80
CA GLY A 116 -10.90 14.35 3.07
C GLY A 116 -9.62 14.49 3.91
N PRO A 117 -9.65 14.07 5.17
CA PRO A 117 -8.51 14.13 6.09
C PRO A 117 -7.52 12.96 5.84
N LEU A 118 -6.91 12.94 4.67
CA LEU A 118 -6.02 11.91 4.17
C LEU A 118 -4.56 12.38 4.16
N ASP A 119 -3.64 11.42 4.16
CA ASP A 119 -2.22 11.64 3.94
C ASP A 119 -1.80 11.19 2.53
N TYR A 120 -2.43 10.13 2.01
CA TYR A 120 -2.21 9.68 0.64
C TYR A 120 -3.46 9.07 0.01
N ILE A 121 -3.47 9.08 -1.31
CA ILE A 121 -4.48 8.43 -2.14
C ILE A 121 -3.83 7.29 -2.90
N ALA A 122 -4.44 6.10 -2.85
CA ALA A 122 -4.09 5.01 -3.74
C ALA A 122 -4.97 5.06 -5.00
N ILE A 123 -4.35 4.98 -6.17
CA ILE A 123 -5.04 4.98 -7.46
C ILE A 123 -4.76 3.68 -8.23
N GLY A 124 -5.82 3.03 -8.72
CA GLY A 124 -5.68 1.80 -9.50
C GLY A 124 -6.99 1.06 -9.73
N PRO A 125 -6.89 -0.10 -10.43
CA PRO A 125 -5.66 -0.75 -10.88
C PRO A 125 -5.03 -0.06 -12.11
N VAL A 126 -3.73 0.24 -12.07
CA VAL A 126 -3.05 0.91 -13.20
C VAL A 126 -3.01 -0.01 -14.42
N PHE A 127 -2.69 -1.28 -14.20
CA PHE A 127 -2.71 -2.34 -15.21
C PHE A 127 -3.65 -3.46 -14.76
N GLY A 128 -4.04 -4.35 -15.66
CA GLY A 128 -4.85 -5.53 -15.32
C GLY A 128 -4.17 -6.37 -14.24
N THR A 129 -4.92 -6.82 -13.25
CA THR A 129 -4.42 -7.61 -12.12
C THR A 129 -5.41 -8.69 -11.70
N ALA A 130 -4.88 -9.85 -11.32
CA ALA A 130 -5.66 -10.94 -10.72
C ALA A 130 -5.56 -10.98 -9.17
N SER A 131 -4.63 -10.22 -8.58
CA SER A 131 -4.33 -10.28 -7.14
C SER A 131 -5.43 -9.68 -6.25
N LYS A 132 -6.23 -8.77 -6.80
CA LYS A 132 -7.37 -8.16 -6.11
C LYS A 132 -8.51 -7.98 -7.11
N ALA A 133 -9.60 -8.68 -6.89
CA ALA A 133 -10.84 -8.47 -7.65
C ALA A 133 -11.45 -7.13 -7.19
N THR A 134 -11.15 -6.05 -7.91
CA THR A 134 -11.66 -4.71 -7.58
C THR A 134 -12.97 -4.38 -8.30
N GLY A 135 -13.33 -5.14 -9.34
CA GLY A 135 -14.45 -4.81 -10.22
C GLY A 135 -14.20 -3.61 -11.15
N TYR A 136 -12.98 -3.05 -11.16
CA TYR A 136 -12.60 -1.92 -12.00
C TYR A 136 -11.63 -2.34 -13.10
N ASP A 137 -11.79 -1.73 -14.27
CA ASP A 137 -10.87 -1.87 -15.39
C ASP A 137 -9.52 -1.17 -15.12
N ALA A 138 -8.50 -1.55 -15.89
CA ALA A 138 -7.20 -0.89 -15.83
C ALA A 138 -7.31 0.59 -16.25
N ILE A 139 -6.81 1.48 -15.40
CA ILE A 139 -6.92 2.94 -15.60
C ILE A 139 -5.80 3.54 -16.43
N GLY A 140 -4.68 2.84 -16.63
CA GLY A 140 -3.51 3.30 -17.38
C GLY A 140 -2.71 4.44 -16.72
N LEU A 141 -1.61 4.83 -17.37
CA LEU A 141 -0.69 5.85 -16.85
C LEU A 141 -1.30 7.27 -16.90
N ALA A 142 -2.10 7.57 -17.91
CA ALA A 142 -2.76 8.88 -18.04
C ALA A 142 -3.65 9.22 -16.83
N MET A 143 -4.27 8.20 -16.20
CA MET A 143 -5.05 8.40 -14.98
C MET A 143 -4.14 8.64 -13.77
N VAL A 144 -2.97 8.02 -13.72
CA VAL A 144 -1.96 8.29 -12.68
C VAL A 144 -1.50 9.74 -12.75
N GLU A 145 -1.21 10.26 -13.95
CA GLU A 145 -0.84 11.67 -14.17
C GLU A 145 -1.94 12.63 -13.67
N GLN A 146 -3.18 12.36 -14.01
CA GLN A 146 -4.32 13.15 -13.55
C GLN A 146 -4.49 13.10 -12.03
N ALA A 147 -4.27 11.92 -11.42
CA ALA A 147 -4.33 11.75 -9.96
C ALA A 147 -3.22 12.56 -9.28
N ALA A 148 -2.00 12.51 -9.80
CA ALA A 148 -0.86 13.26 -9.28
C ALA A 148 -1.13 14.76 -9.27
N VAL A 149 -1.60 15.33 -10.38
CA VAL A 149 -1.93 16.76 -10.45
C VAL A 149 -2.94 17.18 -9.39
N ARG A 150 -4.02 16.40 -9.20
CA ARG A 150 -5.09 16.73 -8.25
C ARG A 150 -4.67 16.56 -6.79
N ALA A 151 -4.00 15.46 -6.49
CA ALA A 151 -3.58 15.13 -5.12
C ALA A 151 -2.48 16.08 -4.65
N HIS A 152 -1.45 16.33 -5.48
CA HIS A 152 -0.35 17.23 -5.14
C HIS A 152 -0.82 18.68 -4.94
N ALA A 153 -1.83 19.14 -5.67
CA ALA A 153 -2.45 20.45 -5.45
C ALA A 153 -3.11 20.58 -4.05
N ARG A 154 -3.29 19.48 -3.33
CA ARG A 154 -3.82 19.40 -1.98
C ARG A 154 -2.80 18.92 -0.94
N GLY A 155 -1.54 18.77 -1.33
CA GLY A 155 -0.47 18.27 -0.46
C GLY A 155 -0.55 16.77 -0.15
N LEU A 156 -1.35 16.00 -0.90
CA LEU A 156 -1.50 14.56 -0.72
C LEU A 156 -0.53 13.79 -1.61
N GLN A 157 0.00 12.68 -1.11
CA GLN A 157 0.80 11.76 -1.90
C GLN A 157 -0.06 10.82 -2.74
N VAL A 158 0.48 10.34 -3.86
CA VAL A 158 -0.16 9.36 -4.75
C VAL A 158 0.59 8.05 -4.71
N VAL A 159 -0.12 6.98 -4.35
CA VAL A 159 0.36 5.61 -4.40
C VAL A 159 -0.35 4.89 -5.55
N ALA A 160 0.37 4.49 -6.57
CA ALA A 160 -0.20 3.73 -7.68
C ALA A 160 -0.16 2.23 -7.39
N ILE A 161 -1.25 1.51 -7.71
CA ILE A 161 -1.40 0.08 -7.46
C ILE A 161 -2.05 -0.65 -8.63
N GLY A 162 -1.81 -1.94 -8.73
CA GLY A 162 -2.49 -2.87 -9.64
C GLY A 162 -1.69 -3.21 -10.90
N GLY A 163 -1.27 -4.47 -11.00
CA GLY A 163 -0.54 -5.03 -12.15
C GLY A 163 0.83 -4.40 -12.41
N ILE A 164 1.40 -3.74 -11.41
CA ILE A 164 2.73 -3.11 -11.52
C ILE A 164 3.78 -4.19 -11.32
N THR A 165 4.64 -4.36 -12.34
CA THR A 165 5.81 -5.23 -12.31
C THR A 165 7.09 -4.39 -12.25
N LEU A 166 8.22 -5.01 -11.99
CA LEU A 166 9.51 -4.34 -11.93
C LEU A 166 9.82 -3.54 -13.21
N GLU A 167 9.45 -4.10 -14.37
CA GLU A 167 9.66 -3.47 -15.67
C GLU A 167 8.84 -2.18 -15.85
N ARG A 168 7.63 -2.15 -15.27
CA ARG A 168 6.66 -1.04 -15.39
C ARG A 168 6.83 0.02 -14.29
N ALA A 169 7.54 -0.30 -13.21
CA ALA A 169 7.63 0.53 -12.01
C ALA A 169 8.11 1.95 -12.31
N ALA A 170 9.16 2.09 -13.13
CA ALA A 170 9.74 3.37 -13.48
C ALA A 170 8.74 4.28 -14.24
N ASP A 171 7.94 3.72 -15.13
CA ASP A 171 6.98 4.50 -15.94
C ASP A 171 5.82 5.02 -15.08
N VAL A 172 5.38 4.23 -14.08
CA VAL A 172 4.36 4.64 -13.12
C VAL A 172 4.83 5.84 -12.28
N VAL A 173 6.10 5.81 -11.82
CA VAL A 173 6.67 6.93 -11.06
C VAL A 173 6.88 8.17 -11.96
N ARG A 174 7.31 7.99 -13.21
CA ARG A 174 7.39 9.11 -14.19
C ARG A 174 6.03 9.72 -14.49
N ALA A 175 4.95 8.93 -14.45
CA ALA A 175 3.58 9.41 -14.57
C ALA A 175 3.10 10.23 -13.34
N GLY A 176 3.94 10.40 -12.32
CA GLY A 176 3.67 11.28 -11.20
C GLY A 176 3.33 10.60 -9.88
N ALA A 177 3.28 9.27 -9.82
CA ALA A 177 3.11 8.57 -8.55
C ALA A 177 4.32 8.81 -7.63
N ASP A 178 4.06 9.11 -6.36
CA ASP A 178 5.10 9.27 -5.33
C ASP A 178 5.62 7.91 -4.84
N ALA A 179 4.74 6.91 -4.85
CA ALA A 179 5.09 5.52 -4.54
C ALA A 179 4.28 4.53 -5.38
N ILE A 180 4.76 3.30 -5.45
CA ILE A 180 4.04 2.17 -6.04
C ILE A 180 3.75 1.14 -4.96
N ALA A 181 2.57 0.51 -5.01
CA ALA A 181 2.19 -0.58 -4.13
C ALA A 181 2.24 -1.92 -4.86
N ILE A 182 2.94 -2.88 -4.29
CA ILE A 182 3.23 -4.18 -4.89
C ILE A 182 2.71 -5.31 -3.99
N ILE A 183 2.01 -6.30 -4.58
CA ILE A 183 1.54 -7.51 -3.90
C ILE A 183 2.26 -8.74 -4.51
N SER A 184 1.68 -9.31 -5.54
CA SER A 184 2.11 -10.60 -6.12
C SER A 184 3.50 -10.57 -6.74
N ASP A 185 3.90 -9.44 -7.31
CA ASP A 185 5.22 -9.33 -7.94
C ASP A 185 6.38 -9.38 -6.91
N LEU A 186 6.10 -9.11 -5.61
CA LEU A 186 7.07 -9.34 -4.53
C LEU A 186 7.49 -10.80 -4.40
N LEU A 187 6.60 -11.72 -4.74
CA LEU A 187 6.83 -13.17 -4.61
C LEU A 187 7.41 -13.80 -5.89
N ARG A 188 7.52 -13.00 -6.96
CA ARG A 188 8.04 -13.47 -8.24
C ARG A 188 9.51 -13.86 -8.12
N GLY A 189 9.83 -15.08 -8.56
CA GLY A 189 11.18 -15.62 -8.44
C GLY A 189 11.50 -16.28 -7.10
N GLY A 190 10.58 -16.26 -6.12
CA GLY A 190 10.71 -16.99 -4.85
C GLY A 190 11.60 -16.33 -3.80
N ASP A 191 12.20 -15.17 -4.09
CA ASP A 191 13.01 -14.40 -3.14
C ASP A 191 12.48 -12.96 -2.98
N PRO A 192 11.54 -12.71 -2.05
CA PRO A 192 10.99 -11.37 -1.82
C PRO A 192 12.03 -10.35 -1.37
N ARG A 193 13.10 -10.76 -0.67
CA ARG A 193 14.20 -9.88 -0.24
C ARG A 193 14.95 -9.33 -1.45
N ALA A 194 15.35 -10.19 -2.36
CA ALA A 194 16.03 -9.79 -3.60
C ALA A 194 15.08 -8.91 -4.44
N ARG A 195 13.80 -9.30 -4.54
CA ARG A 195 12.82 -8.57 -5.33
C ARG A 195 12.59 -7.15 -4.84
N VAL A 196 12.56 -6.93 -3.54
CA VAL A 196 12.49 -5.58 -2.94
C VAL A 196 13.71 -4.74 -3.33
N ARG A 197 14.93 -5.29 -3.25
CA ARG A 197 16.16 -4.58 -3.65
C ARG A 197 16.12 -4.14 -5.11
N GLU A 198 15.70 -5.04 -6.01
CA GLU A 198 15.53 -4.72 -7.42
C GLU A 198 14.56 -3.54 -7.63
N TYR A 199 13.44 -3.52 -6.91
CA TYR A 199 12.51 -2.39 -6.94
C TYR A 199 13.15 -1.10 -6.43
N LEU A 200 13.83 -1.12 -5.30
CA LEU A 200 14.45 0.06 -4.72
C LEU A 200 15.54 0.62 -5.64
N GLU A 201 16.37 -0.23 -6.23
CA GLU A 201 17.38 0.16 -7.23
C GLU A 201 16.72 0.78 -8.47
N ARG A 202 15.66 0.15 -8.98
CA ARG A 202 14.94 0.67 -10.14
C ARG A 202 14.30 2.02 -9.88
N LEU A 203 13.74 2.24 -8.69
CA LEU A 203 13.06 3.48 -8.30
C LEU A 203 14.06 4.60 -8.00
N SER A 204 15.19 4.30 -7.37
CA SER A 204 16.25 5.30 -7.11
C SER A 204 16.80 5.90 -8.41
N ALA A 205 16.89 5.10 -9.48
CA ALA A 205 17.34 5.56 -10.79
C ALA A 205 16.36 6.57 -11.46
N VAL A 206 15.13 6.71 -10.96
CA VAL A 206 14.13 7.66 -11.48
C VAL A 206 14.12 8.98 -10.67
N GLY A 207 14.95 9.10 -9.62
CA GLY A 207 15.12 10.32 -8.83
C GLY A 207 13.97 10.61 -7.84
N ARG A 208 13.19 9.60 -7.48
CA ARG A 208 12.14 9.66 -6.45
C ARG A 208 12.23 8.39 -5.58
N VAL A 209 12.89 8.51 -4.44
CA VAL A 209 12.87 7.52 -3.35
C VAL A 209 12.48 8.22 -2.08
#